data_1a1d2fbd7943122e6b13cd080437e345
#
_entry.id   1a1d2fbd7943122e6b13cd080437e345
#
_cell.length_a   1.000
_cell.length_b   1.000
_cell.length_c   1.000
_cell.angle_alpha   90.00
_cell.angle_beta   90.00
_cell.angle_gamma   90.00
#
_symmetry.space_group_name_H-M   'P 1'
#
loop_
_entity.id
_entity.type
_entity.pdbx_description
1 polymer ?
#
loop_
_entity_poly.entity_id
_entity_poly.type
_entity_poly.pdbx_seq_one_letter_code
_entity_poly.pdbx_strand_id
1 'polypeptide(L)'
;MARGYFAPREDRPGYSQYRPLRARRSRCRHPRPPELAQPDLSALRIERAGTQTARGSRRKRITRWALVLAAILAAALIAYAYRPAVHVDLGTAAQTYPSQAYTVLNATGYVVAQRKAAVASKATGRLEWLGVREGSVVKRGEILARLENRDVTAQMEQAAANIKVAEANFQQGQAELKEAERALKRSAELLEKNFVSPAAHDTAIARHARAQAGIAGFNAAIAAARANYRAAEVAVEQTLIRAPFDGVVLTKNANVGDVITPFSSALGSQAAVVTMADMSTLEVEADVSEANISKVRVGQPAEIQLDALPESRFRGEVHRLVPTVDRSKATVTVKIRFVENDPRVLPEMSAKVAFLSKDVPKSENVPQVAVPASAIVERGGRKVVYMLKDGRAVETPVQAGSAIGDPT
;
A
#
# COMPACT_ATOMS: atom_id res chain seq x y z
N MET A 1 22.30 -14.35 -52.18
CA MET A 1 23.72 -14.67 -52.10
C MET A 1 24.17 -14.53 -50.63
N ALA A 2 24.65 -15.69 -50.13
CA ALA A 2 25.69 -15.92 -49.10
C ALA A 2 25.51 -15.23 -47.72
N ARG A 3 25.10 -15.97 -46.71
CA ARG A 3 25.85 -16.79 -45.70
C ARG A 3 26.68 -15.96 -44.72
N GLY A 4 26.34 -16.12 -43.43
CA GLY A 4 27.17 -15.76 -42.28
C GLY A 4 26.52 -16.15 -40.95
N TYR A 5 26.66 -17.44 -40.58
CA TYR A 5 26.40 -17.96 -39.22
C TYR A 5 27.45 -17.44 -38.25
N PHE A 6 27.02 -16.96 -37.07
CA PHE A 6 27.86 -17.02 -35.87
C PHE A 6 26.93 -17.19 -34.64
N ALA A 7 27.03 -18.37 -34.05
CA ALA A 7 26.52 -18.66 -32.71
C ALA A 7 27.61 -18.35 -31.67
N PRO A 8 27.28 -17.84 -30.49
CA PRO A 8 28.18 -17.91 -29.35
C PRO A 8 27.77 -19.03 -28.38
N ARG A 9 28.79 -19.64 -27.86
CA ARG A 9 28.89 -20.72 -26.89
C ARG A 9 28.10 -20.43 -25.59
N GLU A 10 27.42 -21.46 -25.13
CA GLU A 10 27.00 -21.67 -23.75
C GLU A 10 28.22 -21.88 -22.86
N ASP A 11 28.39 -21.07 -21.83
CA ASP A 11 29.18 -21.38 -20.65
C ASP A 11 28.22 -21.63 -19.48
N ARG A 12 28.08 -22.90 -19.09
CA ARG A 12 27.44 -23.33 -17.86
C ARG A 12 28.50 -23.35 -16.74
N PRO A 13 28.27 -22.74 -15.59
CA PRO A 13 29.02 -23.06 -14.38
C PRO A 13 28.36 -24.23 -13.63
N GLY A 14 29.26 -25.12 -13.18
CA GLY A 14 29.03 -26.44 -12.65
C GLY A 14 28.18 -26.53 -11.38
N TYR A 15 27.37 -27.55 -11.36
CA TYR A 15 26.75 -28.10 -10.17
C TYR A 15 27.80 -28.80 -9.30
N SER A 16 28.00 -28.31 -8.10
CA SER A 16 28.74 -28.94 -7.02
C SER A 16 27.95 -30.14 -6.48
N GLN A 17 28.52 -31.31 -6.58
CA GLN A 17 27.99 -32.57 -6.12
C GLN A 17 28.04 -32.67 -4.61
N TYR A 18 26.89 -32.73 -3.94
CA TYR A 18 26.80 -33.20 -2.57
C TYR A 18 26.95 -34.72 -2.53
N ARG A 19 28.06 -35.22 -1.95
CA ARG A 19 28.26 -36.63 -1.57
C ARG A 19 27.56 -36.90 -0.24
N PRO A 20 26.74 -37.95 -0.11
CA PRO A 20 26.25 -38.40 1.17
C PRO A 20 27.32 -39.22 1.91
N LEU A 21 27.57 -38.86 3.15
CA LEU A 21 28.41 -39.55 4.11
C LEU A 21 27.77 -40.90 4.48
N ARG A 22 28.41 -42.01 4.07
CA ARG A 22 28.13 -43.38 4.49
C ARG A 22 28.43 -43.53 6.00
N ALA A 23 27.44 -43.84 6.79
CA ALA A 23 27.61 -44.31 8.15
C ALA A 23 28.34 -45.66 8.18
N ARG A 24 29.51 -45.70 8.81
CA ARG A 24 30.24 -46.91 9.17
C ARG A 24 29.51 -47.62 10.30
N ARG A 25 28.93 -48.79 10.02
CA ARG A 25 28.56 -49.78 11.03
C ARG A 25 29.83 -50.41 11.62
N SER A 26 30.15 -50.09 12.85
CA SER A 26 31.11 -50.84 13.65
C SER A 26 30.45 -52.10 14.22
N ARG A 27 30.92 -53.28 13.80
CA ARG A 27 30.56 -54.55 14.39
C ARG A 27 31.24 -54.70 15.73
N CYS A 28 30.48 -54.77 16.82
CA CYS A 28 30.97 -55.25 18.10
C CYS A 28 31.10 -56.79 18.03
N ARG A 29 32.35 -57.29 18.17
CA ARG A 29 32.64 -58.71 18.44
C ARG A 29 32.32 -59.03 19.87
N HIS A 30 31.51 -60.06 20.09
CA HIS A 30 31.36 -60.73 21.38
C HIS A 30 32.63 -61.56 21.65
N PRO A 31 33.20 -61.55 22.85
CA PRO A 31 34.10 -62.61 23.31
C PRO A 31 33.32 -63.75 23.91
N ARG A 32 33.73 -64.96 23.59
CA ARG A 32 33.28 -66.26 24.12
C ARG A 32 33.73 -66.44 25.56
N PRO A 33 32.97 -67.20 26.35
CA PRO A 33 33.35 -67.53 27.76
C PRO A 33 34.38 -68.68 27.80
N PRO A 34 35.27 -68.68 28.80
CA PRO A 34 36.15 -69.82 29.03
C PRO A 34 35.45 -70.90 29.88
N GLU A 35 35.93 -72.05 29.65
CA GLU A 35 35.58 -73.39 29.99
C GLU A 35 35.77 -73.74 31.47
N LEU A 36 34.94 -74.67 31.95
CA LEU A 36 34.88 -75.29 33.24
C LEU A 36 36.14 -76.02 33.66
N ALA A 37 36.61 -75.83 34.86
CA ALA A 37 37.49 -76.79 35.54
C ALA A 37 36.83 -77.16 36.86
N GLN A 38 36.67 -78.46 37.04
CA GLN A 38 36.06 -79.18 38.13
C GLN A 38 37.01 -79.33 39.32
N PRO A 39 36.52 -79.95 40.40
CA PRO A 39 36.73 -79.53 41.77
C PRO A 39 37.82 -80.35 42.47
N ASP A 40 38.29 -79.86 43.54
CA ASP A 40 39.01 -80.72 44.52
C ASP A 40 38.34 -80.69 45.91
N LEU A 41 37.94 -81.91 46.27
CA LEU A 41 37.32 -82.25 47.53
C LEU A 41 38.41 -82.72 48.49
N SER A 42 38.86 -81.92 49.39
CA SER A 42 39.52 -82.45 50.55
C SER A 42 39.63 -81.39 51.67
N ALA A 43 38.89 -81.71 52.68
CA ALA A 43 39.21 -81.62 54.10
C ALA A 43 37.95 -81.32 54.92
N LEU A 44 37.24 -82.39 55.16
CA LEU A 44 36.40 -82.53 56.32
C LEU A 44 37.26 -82.47 57.61
N ARG A 45 37.05 -81.48 58.44
CA ARG A 45 37.40 -81.61 59.84
C ARG A 45 36.33 -80.99 60.74
N ILE A 46 35.71 -81.82 61.46
CA ILE A 46 34.76 -81.53 62.56
C ILE A 46 35.53 -81.21 63.82
N GLU A 47 35.32 -80.07 64.40
CA GLU A 47 35.61 -79.88 65.82
C GLU A 47 34.39 -79.26 66.55
N ARG A 48 34.01 -79.96 67.60
CA ARG A 48 32.96 -79.64 68.57
C ARG A 48 33.45 -78.71 69.67
N ALA A 49 32.48 -77.98 70.12
CA ALA A 49 32.29 -77.51 71.49
C ALA A 49 32.53 -76.05 71.81
N GLY A 50 31.52 -75.51 72.42
CA GLY A 50 31.67 -74.31 73.21
C GLY A 50 30.38 -73.51 73.34
N THR A 51 29.47 -73.98 74.13
CA THR A 51 28.33 -73.21 74.64
C THR A 51 28.74 -72.08 75.50
N GLN A 52 28.46 -70.82 75.11
CA GLN A 52 28.38 -69.71 76.08
C GLN A 52 27.17 -68.82 75.80
N THR A 53 26.46 -68.62 76.84
CA THR A 53 25.20 -67.95 77.02
C THR A 53 25.17 -66.48 76.61
N ALA A 54 24.21 -66.12 75.80
CA ALA A 54 23.97 -64.77 75.33
C ALA A 54 23.24 -63.88 76.36
N ARG A 55 23.81 -62.80 76.71
CA ARG A 55 23.15 -61.64 77.37
C ARG A 55 23.41 -60.39 76.52
N GLY A 56 22.44 -60.01 75.62
CA GLY A 56 22.66 -58.81 74.82
C GLY A 56 21.62 -58.55 73.72
N SER A 57 20.36 -58.98 73.89
CA SER A 57 19.37 -58.92 72.79
C SER A 57 18.47 -57.67 72.76
N ARG A 58 18.49 -56.81 73.77
CA ARG A 58 17.59 -55.63 73.76
C ARG A 58 18.18 -54.44 72.94
N ARG A 59 19.50 -54.22 72.99
CA ARG A 59 20.12 -53.09 72.20
C ARG A 59 20.04 -53.35 70.69
N LYS A 60 20.23 -54.57 70.20
CA LYS A 60 20.14 -54.87 68.75
C LYS A 60 18.71 -54.79 68.18
N ARG A 61 17.67 -54.92 68.99
CA ARG A 61 16.29 -54.69 68.54
C ARG A 61 16.00 -53.20 68.41
N ILE A 62 16.43 -52.38 69.34
CA ILE A 62 16.25 -50.90 69.29
C ILE A 62 17.01 -50.30 68.12
N THR A 63 18.25 -50.72 67.80
CA THR A 63 18.97 -50.27 66.63
C THR A 63 18.36 -50.72 65.33
N ARG A 64 17.75 -51.92 65.25
CA ARG A 64 17.03 -52.32 64.03
C ARG A 64 15.76 -51.52 63.83
N TRP A 65 15.00 -51.21 64.87
CA TRP A 65 13.83 -50.36 64.81
C TRP A 65 14.17 -48.91 64.48
N ALA A 66 15.27 -48.39 64.98
CA ALA A 66 15.80 -47.06 64.65
C ALA A 66 16.25 -46.95 63.17
N LEU A 67 16.88 -48.02 62.64
CA LEU A 67 17.26 -48.11 61.24
C LEU A 67 16.00 -48.21 60.31
N VAL A 68 15.00 -48.97 60.73
CA VAL A 68 13.74 -49.02 59.96
C VAL A 68 12.99 -47.71 59.99
N LEU A 69 12.97 -47.01 61.13
CA LEU A 69 12.37 -45.68 61.22
C LEU A 69 13.15 -44.64 60.38
N ALA A 70 14.48 -44.67 60.40
CA ALA A 70 15.32 -43.83 59.56
C ALA A 70 15.11 -44.15 58.06
N ALA A 71 14.97 -45.42 57.68
CA ALA A 71 14.69 -45.83 56.31
C ALA A 71 13.29 -45.37 55.86
N ILE A 72 12.28 -45.42 56.73
CA ILE A 72 10.91 -44.91 56.43
C ILE A 72 10.94 -43.38 56.30
N LEU A 73 11.66 -42.68 57.18
CA LEU A 73 11.84 -41.23 57.10
C LEU A 73 12.60 -40.81 55.82
N ALA A 74 13.68 -41.55 55.48
CA ALA A 74 14.42 -41.33 54.24
C ALA A 74 13.54 -41.61 53.00
N ALA A 75 12.74 -42.69 52.99
CA ALA A 75 11.81 -43.01 51.93
C ALA A 75 10.69 -41.96 51.81
N ALA A 76 10.17 -41.45 52.93
CA ALA A 76 9.18 -40.36 52.95
C ALA A 76 9.78 -39.05 52.46
N LEU A 77 11.04 -38.74 52.79
CA LEU A 77 11.78 -37.57 52.30
C LEU A 77 12.07 -37.68 50.80
N ILE A 78 12.46 -38.88 50.35
CA ILE A 78 12.67 -39.17 48.93
C ILE A 78 11.34 -39.06 48.17
N ALA A 79 10.26 -39.63 48.68
CA ALA A 79 8.91 -39.53 48.06
C ALA A 79 8.38 -38.07 48.03
N TYR A 80 8.74 -37.27 49.06
CA TYR A 80 8.42 -35.85 49.10
C TYR A 80 9.28 -35.04 48.12
N ALA A 81 10.58 -35.37 47.97
CA ALA A 81 11.49 -34.73 47.06
C ALA A 81 11.27 -35.14 45.60
N TYR A 82 10.85 -36.36 45.32
CA TYR A 82 10.50 -36.91 44.00
C TYR A 82 9.01 -36.79 43.71
N ARG A 83 8.40 -35.62 44.02
CA ARG A 83 7.05 -35.37 43.49
C ARG A 83 7.19 -35.24 41.99
N PRO A 84 6.54 -36.06 41.14
CA PRO A 84 6.63 -35.94 39.70
C PRO A 84 6.16 -34.55 39.28
N ALA A 85 7.01 -33.83 38.57
CA ALA A 85 6.61 -32.58 37.96
C ALA A 85 5.46 -32.87 37.01
N VAL A 86 4.35 -32.20 37.19
CA VAL A 86 3.20 -32.33 36.29
C VAL A 86 3.60 -31.63 34.98
N HIS A 87 3.64 -32.38 33.89
CA HIS A 87 3.81 -31.78 32.57
C HIS A 87 2.54 -30.99 32.25
N VAL A 88 2.72 -29.72 31.99
CA VAL A 88 1.65 -28.80 31.57
C VAL A 88 2.00 -28.19 30.22
N ASP A 89 1.06 -28.16 29.33
CA ASP A 89 1.19 -27.43 28.10
C ASP A 89 1.02 -25.92 28.37
N LEU A 90 1.96 -25.14 27.92
CA LEU A 90 1.94 -23.70 28.12
C LEU A 90 1.22 -23.01 26.96
N GLY A 91 0.10 -22.39 27.24
CA GLY A 91 -0.57 -21.47 26.33
C GLY A 91 -0.09 -20.02 26.57
N THR A 92 0.12 -19.27 25.52
CA THR A 92 0.44 -17.83 25.61
C THR A 92 -0.83 -17.00 25.68
N ALA A 93 -0.89 -16.05 26.61
CA ALA A 93 -1.91 -15.03 26.60
C ALA A 93 -1.58 -14.00 25.50
N ALA A 94 -2.52 -13.76 24.59
CA ALA A 94 -2.37 -12.80 23.49
C ALA A 94 -3.36 -11.64 23.65
N GLN A 95 -2.96 -10.45 23.20
CA GLN A 95 -3.90 -9.35 23.08
C GLN A 95 -4.73 -9.56 21.81
N THR A 96 -6.04 -9.61 21.96
CA THR A 96 -7.00 -9.74 20.87
C THR A 96 -8.00 -8.60 20.91
N TYR A 97 -8.55 -8.28 19.75
CA TYR A 97 -9.59 -7.26 19.62
C TYR A 97 -10.97 -7.94 19.47
N PRO A 98 -12.03 -7.40 20.07
CA PRO A 98 -13.39 -7.96 19.94
C PRO A 98 -13.88 -8.06 18.50
N SER A 99 -13.39 -7.19 17.60
CA SER A 99 -13.65 -7.23 16.15
C SER A 99 -13.27 -8.57 15.52
N GLN A 100 -12.25 -9.25 16.04
CA GLN A 100 -11.79 -10.55 15.52
C GLN A 100 -12.84 -11.65 15.67
N ALA A 101 -13.72 -11.57 16.67
CA ALA A 101 -14.84 -12.49 16.83
C ALA A 101 -15.86 -12.43 15.68
N TYR A 102 -15.93 -11.29 15.00
CA TYR A 102 -16.88 -11.03 13.91
C TYR A 102 -16.22 -11.13 12.52
N THR A 103 -14.96 -11.55 12.47
CA THR A 103 -14.24 -11.67 11.20
C THR A 103 -14.77 -12.83 10.37
N VAL A 104 -15.23 -12.54 9.17
CA VAL A 104 -15.71 -13.51 8.18
C VAL A 104 -14.58 -13.99 7.28
N LEU A 105 -13.68 -13.05 6.93
CA LEU A 105 -12.60 -13.25 5.97
C LEU A 105 -11.49 -12.25 6.23
N ASN A 106 -10.25 -12.69 6.04
CA ASN A 106 -9.07 -11.83 6.01
C ASN A 106 -8.53 -11.74 4.56
N ALA A 107 -8.09 -10.56 4.17
CA ALA A 107 -7.39 -10.33 2.92
C ALA A 107 -6.21 -9.37 3.14
N THR A 108 -5.26 -9.41 2.24
CA THR A 108 -4.12 -8.49 2.22
C THR A 108 -4.23 -7.55 1.02
N GLY A 109 -3.65 -6.37 1.14
CA GLY A 109 -3.70 -5.38 0.08
C GLY A 109 -2.80 -4.20 0.36
N TYR A 110 -3.04 -3.10 -0.37
CA TYR A 110 -2.27 -1.87 -0.24
C TYR A 110 -3.18 -0.67 -0.16
N VAL A 111 -2.72 0.36 0.53
CA VAL A 111 -3.37 1.68 0.54
C VAL A 111 -3.10 2.35 -0.79
N VAL A 112 -4.14 2.81 -1.46
CA VAL A 112 -4.05 3.57 -2.70
C VAL A 112 -4.86 4.86 -2.58
N ALA A 113 -4.44 5.89 -3.32
CA ALA A 113 -5.27 7.08 -3.46
C ALA A 113 -6.25 6.87 -4.62
N GLN A 114 -7.54 7.05 -4.40
CA GLN A 114 -8.56 6.97 -5.44
C GLN A 114 -8.27 7.96 -6.58
N ARG A 115 -7.77 9.17 -6.24
CA ARG A 115 -7.29 10.16 -7.20
C ARG A 115 -5.77 10.21 -7.18
N LYS A 116 -5.13 9.56 -8.13
CA LYS A 116 -3.69 9.59 -8.39
C LYS A 116 -3.48 10.01 -9.85
N ALA A 117 -2.60 10.94 -10.10
CA ALA A 117 -2.29 11.39 -11.45
C ALA A 117 -0.78 11.48 -11.66
N ALA A 118 -0.35 10.94 -12.78
CA ALA A 118 0.96 11.19 -13.35
C ALA A 118 0.84 12.45 -14.22
N VAL A 119 1.37 13.59 -13.75
CA VAL A 119 1.24 14.88 -14.40
C VAL A 119 2.36 15.04 -15.41
N ALA A 120 1.99 15.07 -16.69
CA ALA A 120 2.89 15.23 -17.82
C ALA A 120 2.72 16.60 -18.48
N SER A 121 3.67 17.00 -19.31
CA SER A 121 3.53 18.15 -20.18
C SER A 121 2.66 17.83 -21.40
N LYS A 122 1.94 18.83 -21.90
CA LYS A 122 1.26 18.78 -23.20
C LYS A 122 2.15 19.27 -24.36
N ALA A 123 3.19 20.06 -24.03
CA ALA A 123 4.17 20.58 -24.99
C ALA A 123 5.50 19.83 -24.85
N THR A 124 6.28 19.83 -25.94
CA THR A 124 7.68 19.39 -25.89
C THR A 124 8.56 20.61 -25.57
N GLY A 125 9.51 20.44 -24.67
CA GLY A 125 10.45 21.48 -24.31
C GLY A 125 11.40 21.07 -23.21
N ARG A 126 12.42 21.88 -22.98
CA ARG A 126 13.34 21.69 -21.86
C ARG A 126 12.69 22.22 -20.58
N LEU A 127 12.78 21.45 -19.47
CA LEU A 127 12.29 21.87 -18.16
C LEU A 127 13.19 23.03 -17.65
N GLU A 128 12.62 24.23 -17.59
CA GLU A 128 13.32 25.42 -17.13
C GLU A 128 13.23 25.61 -15.61
N TRP A 129 12.06 25.31 -15.08
CA TRP A 129 11.77 25.49 -13.65
C TRP A 129 10.86 24.39 -13.10
N LEU A 130 11.16 23.96 -11.87
CA LEU A 130 10.37 23.01 -11.11
C LEU A 130 10.16 23.56 -9.69
N GLY A 131 8.92 23.90 -9.36
CA GLY A 131 8.56 24.58 -8.10
C GLY A 131 8.22 23.65 -6.96
N VAL A 132 8.16 22.34 -7.20
CA VAL A 132 7.70 21.37 -6.21
C VAL A 132 8.75 20.28 -5.96
N ARG A 133 8.68 19.71 -4.77
CA ARG A 133 9.47 18.56 -4.32
C ARG A 133 8.54 17.45 -3.85
N GLU A 134 9.07 16.28 -3.65
CA GLU A 134 8.35 15.18 -3.02
C GLU A 134 7.85 15.61 -1.63
N GLY A 135 6.60 15.27 -1.33
CA GLY A 135 5.92 15.72 -0.11
C GLY A 135 5.32 17.13 -0.17
N SER A 136 5.50 17.90 -1.26
CA SER A 136 4.87 19.23 -1.40
C SER A 136 3.36 19.10 -1.50
N VAL A 137 2.64 19.89 -0.72
CA VAL A 137 1.19 20.06 -0.82
C VAL A 137 0.90 21.12 -1.89
N VAL A 138 0.05 20.80 -2.85
CA VAL A 138 -0.27 21.64 -4.00
C VAL A 138 -1.78 21.77 -4.18
N LYS A 139 -2.21 22.92 -4.69
CA LYS A 139 -3.60 23.22 -5.01
C LYS A 139 -3.89 23.04 -6.48
N ARG A 140 -5.13 22.74 -6.83
CA ARG A 140 -5.60 22.67 -8.20
C ARG A 140 -5.25 23.95 -8.98
N GLY A 141 -4.66 23.79 -10.18
CA GLY A 141 -4.24 24.88 -11.03
C GLY A 141 -2.87 25.50 -10.68
N GLU A 142 -2.27 25.13 -9.55
CA GLU A 142 -0.94 25.60 -9.16
C GLU A 142 0.12 25.13 -10.18
N ILE A 143 1.08 26.00 -10.50
CA ILE A 143 2.15 25.70 -11.45
C ILE A 143 3.17 24.81 -10.74
N LEU A 144 3.29 23.59 -11.20
CA LEU A 144 4.26 22.61 -10.68
C LEU A 144 5.61 22.79 -11.35
N ALA A 145 5.58 23.04 -12.68
CA ALA A 145 6.78 23.14 -13.49
C ALA A 145 6.53 24.02 -14.71
N ARG A 146 7.60 24.54 -15.30
CA ARG A 146 7.59 25.36 -16.51
C ARG A 146 8.62 24.83 -17.50
N LEU A 147 8.18 24.67 -18.75
CA LEU A 147 9.07 24.43 -19.87
C LEU A 147 9.63 25.73 -20.41
N GLU A 148 10.74 25.67 -21.11
CA GLU A 148 11.26 26.79 -21.90
C GLU A 148 10.22 27.22 -22.94
N ASN A 149 9.84 28.51 -22.92
CA ASN A 149 8.68 29.00 -23.67
C ASN A 149 9.00 30.27 -24.50
N ARG A 150 10.28 30.60 -24.71
CA ARG A 150 10.69 31.84 -25.37
C ARG A 150 10.16 31.94 -26.78
N ASP A 151 10.19 30.85 -27.54
CA ASP A 151 9.73 30.77 -28.93
C ASP A 151 8.21 30.93 -29.04
N VAL A 152 7.43 30.21 -28.20
CA VAL A 152 5.97 30.33 -28.21
C VAL A 152 5.50 31.70 -27.65
N THR A 153 6.25 32.30 -26.72
CA THR A 153 5.97 33.62 -26.20
C THR A 153 6.19 34.68 -27.31
N ALA A 154 7.29 34.58 -28.08
CA ALA A 154 7.52 35.42 -29.19
C ALA A 154 6.42 35.31 -30.28
N GLN A 155 5.92 34.09 -30.54
CA GLN A 155 4.79 33.90 -31.46
C GLN A 155 3.50 34.54 -30.94
N MET A 156 3.24 34.47 -29.64
CA MET A 156 2.08 35.12 -29.03
C MET A 156 2.20 36.66 -29.14
N GLU A 157 3.38 37.23 -28.90
CA GLU A 157 3.63 38.67 -29.07
C GLU A 157 3.45 39.08 -30.52
N GLN A 158 3.94 38.32 -31.50
CA GLN A 158 3.70 38.54 -32.90
C GLN A 158 2.21 38.53 -33.26
N ALA A 159 1.44 37.53 -32.75
CA ALA A 159 0.02 37.47 -32.96
C ALA A 159 -0.72 38.65 -32.31
N ALA A 160 -0.28 39.13 -31.16
CA ALA A 160 -0.78 40.36 -30.54
C ALA A 160 -0.53 41.61 -31.39
N ALA A 161 0.66 41.69 -32.01
CA ALA A 161 0.98 42.80 -32.95
C ALA A 161 0.06 42.74 -34.18
N ASN A 162 -0.23 41.59 -34.73
CA ASN A 162 -1.15 41.42 -35.86
C ASN A 162 -2.58 41.88 -35.55
N ILE A 163 -3.06 41.76 -34.31
CA ILE A 163 -4.35 42.33 -33.87
C ILE A 163 -4.30 43.85 -34.01
N LYS A 164 -3.21 44.51 -33.55
CA LYS A 164 -3.07 45.97 -33.64
C LYS A 164 -3.05 46.45 -35.10
N VAL A 165 -2.39 45.70 -36.00
CA VAL A 165 -2.43 45.98 -37.43
C VAL A 165 -3.84 45.90 -38.00
N ALA A 166 -4.58 44.83 -37.66
CA ALA A 166 -5.97 44.65 -38.11
C ALA A 166 -6.90 45.75 -37.54
N GLU A 167 -6.70 46.17 -36.30
CA GLU A 167 -7.43 47.29 -35.69
C GLU A 167 -7.12 48.63 -36.32
N ALA A 168 -5.86 48.88 -36.69
CA ALA A 168 -5.45 50.09 -37.44
C ALA A 168 -6.11 50.11 -38.82
N ASN A 169 -6.14 48.99 -39.54
CA ASN A 169 -6.80 48.90 -40.86
C ASN A 169 -8.32 49.11 -40.71
N PHE A 170 -8.94 48.63 -39.64
CA PHE A 170 -10.35 48.91 -39.35
C PHE A 170 -10.62 50.40 -39.10
N GLN A 171 -9.74 51.10 -38.34
CA GLN A 171 -9.86 52.54 -38.12
C GLN A 171 -9.71 53.32 -39.44
N GLN A 172 -8.78 52.92 -40.32
CA GLN A 172 -8.65 53.48 -41.66
C GLN A 172 -9.94 53.28 -42.47
N GLY A 173 -10.52 52.05 -42.47
CA GLY A 173 -11.78 51.75 -43.16
C GLY A 173 -12.95 52.55 -42.58
N GLN A 174 -13.00 52.78 -41.26
CA GLN A 174 -14.02 53.65 -40.64
C GLN A 174 -13.92 55.09 -41.13
N ALA A 175 -12.68 55.63 -41.27
CA ALA A 175 -12.49 56.99 -41.81
C ALA A 175 -12.94 57.07 -43.26
N GLU A 176 -12.64 56.05 -44.08
CA GLU A 176 -13.09 55.96 -45.49
C GLU A 176 -14.62 55.87 -45.59
N LEU A 177 -15.30 55.05 -44.77
CA LEU A 177 -16.74 54.97 -44.68
C LEU A 177 -17.36 56.32 -44.36
N LYS A 178 -16.83 57.00 -43.34
CA LYS A 178 -17.28 58.35 -42.92
C LYS A 178 -17.12 59.40 -44.03
N GLU A 179 -16.04 59.29 -44.80
CA GLU A 179 -15.85 60.16 -45.99
C GLU A 179 -16.89 59.84 -47.07
N ALA A 180 -17.11 58.53 -47.38
CA ALA A 180 -18.08 58.09 -48.36
C ALA A 180 -19.54 58.50 -47.97
N GLU A 181 -19.88 58.42 -46.70
CA GLU A 181 -21.17 58.86 -46.16
C GLU A 181 -21.38 60.39 -46.38
N ARG A 182 -20.36 61.19 -46.07
CA ARG A 182 -20.40 62.64 -46.29
C ARG A 182 -20.51 62.98 -47.79
N ALA A 183 -19.82 62.24 -48.65
CA ALA A 183 -19.84 62.42 -50.09
C ALA A 183 -21.24 62.00 -50.64
N LEU A 184 -21.82 60.93 -50.21
CA LEU A 184 -23.17 60.49 -50.55
C LEU A 184 -24.21 61.55 -50.16
N LYS A 185 -24.15 62.04 -48.91
CA LYS A 185 -25.06 63.10 -48.43
C LYS A 185 -24.97 64.36 -49.26
N ARG A 186 -23.76 64.84 -49.51
CA ARG A 186 -23.59 66.01 -50.40
C ARG A 186 -24.11 65.79 -51.80
N SER A 187 -23.88 64.61 -52.43
CA SER A 187 -24.36 64.28 -53.75
C SER A 187 -25.89 64.20 -53.81
N ALA A 188 -26.56 63.72 -52.77
CA ALA A 188 -27.99 63.74 -52.67
C ALA A 188 -28.60 65.11 -52.57
N GLU A 189 -28.03 66.03 -51.78
CA GLU A 189 -28.46 67.39 -51.59
C GLU A 189 -28.24 68.22 -52.91
N LEU A 190 -27.20 67.91 -53.66
CA LEU A 190 -26.91 68.55 -54.95
C LEU A 190 -27.75 68.00 -56.10
N LEU A 191 -28.15 66.72 -56.03
CA LEU A 191 -29.07 66.09 -57.03
C LEU A 191 -30.45 66.72 -56.96
N GLU A 192 -30.96 66.96 -55.75
CA GLU A 192 -32.26 67.66 -55.55
C GLU A 192 -32.27 69.04 -56.17
N LYS A 193 -31.09 69.73 -56.19
CA LYS A 193 -30.93 71.05 -56.77
C LYS A 193 -30.54 70.99 -58.26
N ASN A 194 -30.46 69.82 -58.87
CA ASN A 194 -30.01 69.57 -60.24
C ASN A 194 -28.58 70.05 -60.57
N PHE A 195 -27.69 70.11 -59.59
CA PHE A 195 -26.29 70.50 -59.75
C PHE A 195 -25.33 69.36 -60.09
N VAL A 196 -25.78 68.10 -59.92
CA VAL A 196 -25.03 66.87 -60.28
C VAL A 196 -25.90 65.97 -61.14
N SER A 197 -25.25 65.10 -61.97
CA SER A 197 -25.97 64.10 -62.75
C SER A 197 -26.40 62.88 -61.88
N PRO A 198 -27.47 62.18 -62.26
CA PRO A 198 -27.86 60.93 -61.59
C PRO A 198 -26.71 59.91 -61.55
N ALA A 199 -25.93 59.74 -62.60
CA ALA A 199 -24.78 58.82 -62.64
C ALA A 199 -23.71 59.16 -61.62
N ALA A 200 -23.48 60.52 -61.36
CA ALA A 200 -22.55 60.93 -60.32
C ALA A 200 -23.04 60.55 -58.91
N HIS A 201 -24.35 60.63 -58.65
CA HIS A 201 -24.98 60.19 -57.41
C HIS A 201 -24.90 58.67 -57.27
N ASP A 202 -25.22 57.87 -58.30
CA ASP A 202 -25.06 56.43 -58.33
C ASP A 202 -23.64 55.99 -58.01
N THR A 203 -22.63 56.72 -58.49
CA THR A 203 -21.22 56.48 -58.14
C THR A 203 -20.97 56.65 -56.63
N ALA A 204 -21.58 57.68 -56.01
CA ALA A 204 -21.43 57.93 -54.59
C ALA A 204 -22.13 56.80 -53.74
N ILE A 205 -23.29 56.36 -54.17
CA ILE A 205 -24.01 55.20 -53.57
C ILE A 205 -23.09 53.96 -53.61
N ALA A 206 -22.55 53.65 -54.79
CA ALA A 206 -21.71 52.47 -54.98
C ALA A 206 -20.37 52.57 -54.15
N ARG A 207 -19.80 53.78 -53.97
CA ARG A 207 -18.62 54.03 -53.12
C ARG A 207 -18.98 53.79 -51.65
N HIS A 208 -20.11 54.32 -51.17
CA HIS A 208 -20.57 54.11 -49.82
C HIS A 208 -20.81 52.64 -49.52
N ALA A 209 -21.53 51.95 -50.40
CA ALA A 209 -21.81 50.51 -50.26
C ALA A 209 -20.54 49.68 -50.21
N ARG A 210 -19.53 50.01 -51.01
CA ARG A 210 -18.21 49.34 -50.99
C ARG A 210 -17.46 49.60 -49.68
N ALA A 211 -17.46 50.85 -49.19
CA ALA A 211 -16.84 51.18 -47.92
C ALA A 211 -17.52 50.47 -46.73
N GLN A 212 -18.85 50.40 -46.74
CA GLN A 212 -19.65 49.68 -45.77
C GLN A 212 -19.33 48.17 -45.78
N ALA A 213 -19.28 47.55 -46.95
CA ALA A 213 -18.87 46.15 -47.09
C ALA A 213 -17.43 45.93 -46.63
N GLY A 214 -16.52 46.88 -46.85
CA GLY A 214 -15.15 46.85 -46.38
C GLY A 214 -15.04 46.75 -44.86
N ILE A 215 -15.92 47.47 -44.13
CA ILE A 215 -15.96 47.38 -42.66
C ILE A 215 -16.23 45.96 -42.17
N ALA A 216 -17.15 45.22 -42.84
CA ALA A 216 -17.39 43.82 -42.50
C ALA A 216 -16.12 42.97 -42.71
N GLY A 217 -15.38 43.21 -43.80
CA GLY A 217 -14.12 42.53 -44.06
C GLY A 217 -13.04 42.82 -42.99
N PHE A 218 -12.89 44.09 -42.56
CA PHE A 218 -11.95 44.47 -41.51
C PHE A 218 -12.34 43.83 -40.15
N ASN A 219 -13.62 43.79 -39.81
CA ASN A 219 -14.10 43.08 -38.61
C ASN A 219 -13.78 41.58 -38.66
N ALA A 220 -13.94 40.93 -39.80
CA ALA A 220 -13.56 39.55 -39.98
C ALA A 220 -12.03 39.35 -39.84
N ALA A 221 -11.22 40.28 -40.35
CA ALA A 221 -9.77 40.23 -40.15
C ALA A 221 -9.36 40.38 -38.70
N ILE A 222 -9.99 41.28 -37.92
CA ILE A 222 -9.76 41.39 -36.47
C ILE A 222 -10.15 40.08 -35.78
N ALA A 223 -11.30 39.49 -36.13
CA ALA A 223 -11.73 38.21 -35.54
C ALA A 223 -10.73 37.08 -35.83
N ALA A 224 -10.21 37.00 -37.04
CA ALA A 224 -9.17 36.04 -37.44
C ALA A 224 -7.84 36.27 -36.67
N ALA A 225 -7.38 37.52 -36.55
CA ALA A 225 -6.17 37.88 -35.82
C ALA A 225 -6.31 37.52 -34.32
N ARG A 226 -7.47 37.78 -33.72
CA ARG A 226 -7.77 37.39 -32.32
C ARG A 226 -7.85 35.87 -32.15
N ALA A 227 -8.34 35.11 -33.12
CA ALA A 227 -8.32 33.66 -33.10
C ALA A 227 -6.88 33.12 -33.12
N ASN A 228 -6.01 33.69 -33.95
CA ASN A 228 -4.60 33.32 -33.99
C ASN A 228 -3.88 33.64 -32.66
N TYR A 229 -4.17 34.79 -32.06
CA TYR A 229 -3.62 35.14 -30.75
C TYR A 229 -4.05 34.11 -29.68
N ARG A 230 -5.33 33.76 -29.62
CA ARG A 230 -5.79 32.73 -28.67
C ARG A 230 -5.12 31.35 -28.88
N ALA A 231 -4.85 30.99 -30.13
CA ALA A 231 -4.12 29.78 -30.44
C ALA A 231 -2.69 29.82 -29.90
N ALA A 232 -1.98 30.96 -30.06
CA ALA A 232 -0.63 31.19 -29.52
C ALA A 232 -0.65 31.25 -27.99
N GLU A 233 -1.65 31.88 -27.36
CA GLU A 233 -1.85 31.90 -25.91
C GLU A 233 -2.01 30.49 -25.32
N VAL A 234 -2.81 29.63 -25.97
CA VAL A 234 -2.93 28.22 -25.59
C VAL A 234 -1.60 27.49 -25.70
N ALA A 235 -0.79 27.78 -26.73
CA ALA A 235 0.53 27.19 -26.87
C ALA A 235 1.46 27.58 -25.71
N VAL A 236 1.43 28.83 -25.26
CA VAL A 236 2.16 29.28 -24.05
C VAL A 236 1.63 28.59 -22.79
N GLU A 237 0.29 28.49 -22.61
CA GLU A 237 -0.30 27.81 -21.45
C GLU A 237 0.08 26.32 -21.40
N GLN A 238 0.25 25.67 -22.54
CA GLN A 238 0.69 24.27 -22.60
C GLN A 238 2.12 24.04 -22.11
N THR A 239 2.94 25.08 -22.04
CA THR A 239 4.29 25.01 -21.44
C THR A 239 4.28 25.04 -19.91
N LEU A 240 3.14 25.39 -19.30
CA LEU A 240 2.94 25.41 -17.87
C LEU A 240 2.31 24.08 -17.41
N ILE A 241 3.01 23.37 -16.58
CA ILE A 241 2.53 22.10 -16.00
C ILE A 241 1.83 22.42 -14.69
N ARG A 242 0.52 22.17 -14.64
CA ARG A 242 -0.32 22.52 -13.48
C ARG A 242 -0.91 21.29 -12.81
N ALA A 243 -1.19 21.42 -11.49
CA ALA A 243 -1.87 20.41 -10.70
C ALA A 243 -3.34 20.24 -11.16
N PRO A 244 -3.79 19.03 -11.50
CA PRO A 244 -5.17 18.78 -11.92
C PRO A 244 -6.19 18.82 -10.76
N PHE A 245 -5.74 18.61 -9.51
CA PHE A 245 -6.53 18.60 -8.27
C PHE A 245 -5.65 18.98 -7.06
N ASP A 246 -6.28 19.21 -5.91
CA ASP A 246 -5.58 19.43 -4.65
C ASP A 246 -4.98 18.11 -4.16
N GLY A 247 -3.71 18.12 -3.75
CA GLY A 247 -3.05 16.89 -3.33
C GLY A 247 -1.60 17.07 -2.91
N VAL A 248 -0.91 15.96 -2.79
CA VAL A 248 0.50 15.89 -2.41
C VAL A 248 1.32 15.26 -3.55
N VAL A 249 2.48 15.81 -3.81
CA VAL A 249 3.44 15.24 -4.77
C VAL A 249 4.10 14.01 -4.15
N LEU A 250 3.92 12.85 -4.79
CA LEU A 250 4.49 11.58 -4.31
C LEU A 250 5.92 11.38 -4.83
N THR A 251 6.10 11.54 -6.14
CA THR A 251 7.40 11.33 -6.80
C THR A 251 7.69 12.44 -7.79
N LYS A 252 8.96 12.80 -7.86
CA LYS A 252 9.53 13.70 -8.86
C LYS A 252 10.32 12.87 -9.88
N ASN A 253 9.84 12.83 -11.12
CA ASN A 253 10.40 11.97 -12.16
C ASN A 253 11.30 12.74 -13.15
N ALA A 254 11.30 14.08 -13.10
CA ALA A 254 12.09 14.92 -13.98
C ALA A 254 12.90 15.97 -13.22
N ASN A 255 14.02 16.41 -13.79
CA ASN A 255 14.88 17.44 -13.24
C ASN A 255 14.94 18.66 -14.17
N VAL A 256 15.28 19.80 -13.61
CA VAL A 256 15.55 21.01 -14.40
C VAL A 256 16.68 20.73 -15.40
N GLY A 257 16.44 21.06 -16.66
CA GLY A 257 17.32 20.76 -17.77
C GLY A 257 16.91 19.56 -18.63
N ASP A 258 16.05 18.66 -18.11
CA ASP A 258 15.55 17.50 -18.87
C ASP A 258 14.63 17.97 -20.02
N VAL A 259 14.67 17.22 -21.12
CA VAL A 259 13.76 17.43 -22.25
C VAL A 259 12.51 16.57 -22.05
N ILE A 260 11.37 17.23 -21.90
CA ILE A 260 10.07 16.60 -21.71
C ILE A 260 9.35 16.50 -23.05
N THR A 261 8.79 15.32 -23.33
CA THR A 261 7.97 15.07 -24.53
C THR A 261 6.66 14.39 -24.15
N PRO A 262 5.52 14.79 -24.72
CA PRO A 262 4.20 14.26 -24.37
C PRO A 262 4.02 12.75 -24.65
N PHE A 263 4.80 12.19 -25.58
CA PHE A 263 4.62 10.84 -26.13
C PHE A 263 5.84 9.93 -25.97
N SER A 264 6.66 10.11 -24.95
CA SER A 264 7.81 9.24 -24.74
C SER A 264 7.39 7.85 -24.19
N SER A 265 6.70 7.06 -25.02
CA SER A 265 6.45 5.63 -24.78
C SER A 265 7.60 4.73 -25.24
N ALA A 266 8.65 5.30 -25.84
CA ALA A 266 9.79 4.57 -26.32
C ALA A 266 10.86 4.48 -25.21
N LEU A 267 11.05 3.26 -24.68
CA LEU A 267 12.22 2.84 -23.90
C LEU A 267 12.55 3.71 -22.66
N GLY A 268 11.70 3.65 -21.64
CA GLY A 268 12.12 4.00 -20.27
C GLY A 268 12.12 5.46 -19.89
N SER A 269 11.71 6.39 -20.74
CA SER A 269 11.55 7.80 -20.36
C SER A 269 10.14 7.99 -19.76
N GLN A 270 10.10 8.40 -18.51
CA GLN A 270 8.85 8.67 -17.80
C GLN A 270 8.25 9.96 -18.38
N ALA A 271 7.13 9.82 -19.08
CA ALA A 271 6.39 10.96 -19.64
C ALA A 271 5.88 11.94 -18.56
N ALA A 272 5.76 11.49 -17.32
CA ALA A 272 5.30 12.29 -16.19
C ALA A 272 6.43 13.05 -15.53
N VAL A 273 6.25 14.35 -15.31
CA VAL A 273 7.20 15.20 -14.56
C VAL A 273 7.10 14.93 -13.07
N VAL A 274 5.89 14.81 -12.56
CA VAL A 274 5.59 14.46 -11.15
C VAL A 274 4.40 13.52 -11.08
N THR A 275 4.37 12.69 -10.03
CA THR A 275 3.17 11.93 -9.66
C THR A 275 2.58 12.55 -8.41
N MET A 276 1.27 12.80 -8.40
CA MET A 276 0.58 13.35 -7.25
C MET A 276 -0.66 12.52 -6.89
N ALA A 277 -1.05 12.60 -5.64
CA ALA A 277 -2.22 11.93 -5.11
C ALA A 277 -3.02 12.82 -4.17
N ASP A 278 -4.30 12.57 -4.12
CA ASP A 278 -5.20 13.21 -3.17
C ASP A 278 -5.28 12.36 -1.89
N MET A 279 -4.67 12.88 -0.83
CA MET A 279 -4.59 12.21 0.46
C MET A 279 -5.95 12.13 1.19
N SER A 280 -6.95 12.87 0.75
CA SER A 280 -8.31 12.80 1.32
C SER A 280 -9.13 11.62 0.78
N THR A 281 -8.65 10.98 -0.29
CA THR A 281 -9.36 9.91 -1.02
C THR A 281 -8.64 8.56 -0.92
N LEU A 282 -7.99 8.28 0.21
CA LEU A 282 -7.31 7.01 0.42
C LEU A 282 -8.33 5.87 0.58
N GLU A 283 -8.04 4.75 -0.07
CA GLU A 283 -8.77 3.50 0.04
C GLU A 283 -7.77 2.33 0.10
N VAL A 284 -8.19 1.18 0.59
CA VAL A 284 -7.39 -0.05 0.54
C VAL A 284 -7.88 -0.90 -0.63
N GLU A 285 -6.96 -1.31 -1.48
CA GLU A 285 -7.20 -2.33 -2.49
C GLU A 285 -6.77 -3.68 -1.90
N ALA A 286 -7.76 -4.49 -1.51
CA ALA A 286 -7.53 -5.81 -0.94
C ALA A 286 -7.81 -6.91 -1.97
N ASP A 287 -6.90 -7.87 -2.06
CA ASP A 287 -7.00 -9.03 -2.94
C ASP A 287 -7.75 -10.16 -2.23
N VAL A 288 -8.99 -10.40 -2.65
CA VAL A 288 -9.85 -11.46 -2.10
C VAL A 288 -9.89 -12.64 -3.07
N SER A 289 -9.64 -13.85 -2.57
CA SER A 289 -9.73 -15.07 -3.39
C SER A 289 -11.13 -15.22 -4.00
N GLU A 290 -11.20 -15.62 -5.28
CA GLU A 290 -12.45 -15.87 -6.02
C GLU A 290 -13.40 -16.81 -5.26
N ALA A 291 -12.86 -17.83 -4.59
CA ALA A 291 -13.64 -18.79 -3.80
C ALA A 291 -14.39 -18.13 -2.61
N ASN A 292 -13.94 -16.99 -2.13
CA ASN A 292 -14.48 -16.30 -0.96
C ASN A 292 -15.25 -15.02 -1.29
N ILE A 293 -15.27 -14.58 -2.53
CA ILE A 293 -15.87 -13.29 -2.92
C ILE A 293 -17.37 -13.23 -2.61
N SER A 294 -18.07 -14.36 -2.62
CA SER A 294 -19.48 -14.45 -2.26
C SER A 294 -19.80 -14.02 -0.82
N LYS A 295 -18.80 -14.02 0.07
CA LYS A 295 -18.90 -13.60 1.46
C LYS A 295 -18.74 -12.10 1.66
N VAL A 296 -18.31 -11.36 0.62
CA VAL A 296 -18.06 -9.92 0.67
C VAL A 296 -19.20 -9.18 -0.02
N ARG A 297 -19.70 -8.13 0.64
CA ARG A 297 -20.79 -7.29 0.12
C ARG A 297 -20.42 -5.81 0.20
N VAL A 298 -20.91 -5.01 -0.74
CA VAL A 298 -20.79 -3.55 -0.69
C VAL A 298 -21.50 -3.03 0.56
N GLY A 299 -20.90 -2.08 1.27
CA GLY A 299 -21.39 -1.56 2.54
C GLY A 299 -21.02 -2.42 3.75
N GLN A 300 -20.32 -3.54 3.56
CA GLN A 300 -19.88 -4.38 4.66
C GLN A 300 -18.79 -3.68 5.48
N PRO A 301 -18.88 -3.67 6.83
CA PRO A 301 -17.82 -3.13 7.67
C PRO A 301 -16.56 -3.97 7.58
N ALA A 302 -15.42 -3.30 7.65
CA ALA A 302 -14.11 -3.92 7.63
C ALA A 302 -13.19 -3.25 8.65
N GLU A 303 -12.27 -4.00 9.19
CA GLU A 303 -11.17 -3.49 10.01
C GLU A 303 -9.88 -3.53 9.19
N ILE A 304 -9.19 -2.40 9.15
CA ILE A 304 -7.93 -2.25 8.41
C ILE A 304 -6.79 -2.14 9.44
N GLN A 305 -5.80 -2.98 9.29
CA GLN A 305 -4.55 -2.90 10.02
C GLN A 305 -3.42 -2.65 9.03
N LEU A 306 -2.65 -1.59 9.26
CA LEU A 306 -1.47 -1.28 8.46
C LEU A 306 -0.23 -1.90 9.10
N ASP A 307 0.62 -2.51 8.29
CA ASP A 307 1.87 -3.11 8.81
C ASP A 307 2.82 -2.05 9.39
N ALA A 308 2.75 -0.81 8.88
CA ALA A 308 3.50 0.33 9.41
C ALA A 308 2.96 0.87 10.75
N LEU A 309 1.69 0.58 11.09
CA LEU A 309 1.00 1.05 12.30
C LEU A 309 0.29 -0.13 13.00
N PRO A 310 1.03 -1.12 13.50
CA PRO A 310 0.47 -2.39 13.97
C PRO A 310 -0.48 -2.25 15.17
N GLU A 311 -0.29 -1.20 15.97
CA GLU A 311 -1.13 -0.92 17.14
C GLU A 311 -2.43 -0.17 16.82
N SER A 312 -2.53 0.35 15.59
CA SER A 312 -3.71 1.14 15.16
C SER A 312 -4.65 0.27 14.34
N ARG A 313 -5.94 0.29 14.71
CA ARG A 313 -7.01 -0.37 13.97
C ARG A 313 -7.89 0.70 13.37
N PHE A 314 -7.99 0.69 12.03
CA PHE A 314 -8.79 1.66 11.29
C PHE A 314 -10.10 1.01 10.87
N ARG A 315 -11.19 1.75 11.01
CA ARG A 315 -12.48 1.31 10.50
C ARG A 315 -12.57 1.59 9.02
N GLY A 316 -13.04 0.60 8.29
CA GLY A 316 -13.28 0.69 6.87
C GLY A 316 -14.67 0.17 6.50
N GLU A 317 -15.08 0.51 5.30
CA GLU A 317 -16.31 0.01 4.69
C GLU A 317 -16.04 -0.41 3.25
N VAL A 318 -16.55 -1.55 2.85
CA VAL A 318 -16.44 -1.99 1.46
C VAL A 318 -17.16 -1.02 0.55
N HIS A 319 -16.38 -0.25 -0.22
CA HIS A 319 -16.92 0.75 -1.14
C HIS A 319 -17.40 0.12 -2.44
N ARG A 320 -16.59 -0.75 -3.03
CA ARG A 320 -16.92 -1.44 -4.29
C ARG A 320 -16.05 -2.68 -4.51
N LEU A 321 -16.58 -3.59 -5.34
CA LEU A 321 -15.83 -4.71 -5.88
C LEU A 321 -15.46 -4.38 -7.33
N VAL A 322 -14.22 -4.66 -7.71
CA VAL A 322 -13.78 -4.51 -9.10
C VAL A 322 -14.27 -5.74 -9.90
N PRO A 323 -15.08 -5.58 -10.94
CA PRO A 323 -15.69 -6.72 -11.64
C PRO A 323 -14.70 -7.38 -12.62
N THR A 324 -13.48 -7.61 -12.16
CA THR A 324 -12.40 -8.24 -12.93
C THR A 324 -11.62 -9.15 -12.02
N VAL A 325 -11.34 -10.36 -12.48
CA VAL A 325 -10.52 -11.35 -11.77
C VAL A 325 -9.08 -11.25 -12.28
N ASP A 326 -8.13 -11.12 -11.38
CA ASP A 326 -6.73 -11.30 -11.70
C ASP A 326 -6.45 -12.81 -11.87
N ARG A 327 -6.24 -13.23 -13.11
CA ARG A 327 -6.03 -14.65 -13.45
C ARG A 327 -4.72 -15.20 -12.89
N SER A 328 -3.73 -14.35 -12.65
CA SER A 328 -2.42 -14.78 -12.14
C SER A 328 -2.49 -15.18 -10.67
N LYS A 329 -3.36 -14.53 -9.90
CA LYS A 329 -3.55 -14.73 -8.46
C LYS A 329 -4.87 -15.44 -8.12
N ALA A 330 -5.81 -15.58 -9.06
CA ALA A 330 -7.19 -16.01 -8.84
C ALA A 330 -7.90 -15.17 -7.75
N THR A 331 -7.70 -13.84 -7.80
CA THR A 331 -8.26 -12.88 -6.84
C THR A 331 -9.12 -11.83 -7.51
N VAL A 332 -10.06 -11.30 -6.74
CA VAL A 332 -10.87 -10.13 -7.08
C VAL A 332 -10.45 -8.99 -6.16
N THR A 333 -10.18 -7.83 -6.75
CA THR A 333 -9.83 -6.65 -5.97
C THR A 333 -11.08 -6.03 -5.36
N VAL A 334 -11.07 -5.89 -4.05
CA VAL A 334 -12.11 -5.21 -3.26
C VAL A 334 -11.54 -3.90 -2.76
N LYS A 335 -12.30 -2.80 -2.98
CA LYS A 335 -11.91 -1.46 -2.53
C LYS A 335 -12.63 -1.11 -1.24
N ILE A 336 -11.86 -0.80 -0.22
CA ILE A 336 -12.33 -0.49 1.13
C ILE A 336 -11.98 0.96 1.45
N ARG A 337 -12.97 1.78 1.73
CA ARG A 337 -12.80 3.17 2.12
C ARG A 337 -12.55 3.27 3.62
N PHE A 338 -11.63 4.13 4.03
CA PHE A 338 -11.48 4.51 5.43
C PHE A 338 -12.71 5.32 5.89
N VAL A 339 -13.24 5.01 7.07
CA VAL A 339 -14.33 5.79 7.69
C VAL A 339 -13.76 7.09 8.29
N GLU A 340 -12.57 7.03 8.86
CA GLU A 340 -11.85 8.16 9.43
C GLU A 340 -10.51 8.31 8.71
N ASN A 341 -10.17 9.52 8.27
CA ASN A 341 -8.86 9.80 7.67
C ASN A 341 -7.84 10.09 8.77
N ASP A 342 -6.71 9.39 8.71
CA ASP A 342 -5.57 9.63 9.59
C ASP A 342 -4.37 10.10 8.75
N PRO A 343 -3.75 11.25 9.08
CA PRO A 343 -2.63 11.79 8.29
C PRO A 343 -1.38 10.92 8.28
N ARG A 344 -1.30 9.92 9.16
CA ARG A 344 -0.19 8.95 9.19
C ARG A 344 -0.30 7.87 8.14
N VAL A 345 -1.49 7.72 7.54
CA VAL A 345 -1.74 6.74 6.48
C VAL A 345 -1.20 7.28 5.16
N LEU A 346 -0.27 6.57 4.57
CA LEU A 346 0.36 6.94 3.29
C LEU A 346 0.00 5.95 2.20
N PRO A 347 -0.07 6.40 0.94
CA PRO A 347 -0.20 5.50 -0.22
C PRO A 347 0.92 4.45 -0.25
N GLU A 348 0.64 3.30 -0.85
CA GLU A 348 1.53 2.14 -1.01
C GLU A 348 1.87 1.42 0.32
N MET A 349 1.29 1.80 1.47
CA MET A 349 1.41 1.03 2.71
C MET A 349 0.69 -0.32 2.57
N SER A 350 1.34 -1.39 3.07
CA SER A 350 0.72 -2.71 3.16
C SER A 350 -0.37 -2.73 4.22
N ALA A 351 -1.50 -3.32 3.89
CA ALA A 351 -2.68 -3.40 4.73
C ALA A 351 -3.20 -4.84 4.85
N LYS A 352 -3.64 -5.20 6.04
CA LYS A 352 -4.44 -6.39 6.31
C LYS A 352 -5.87 -5.94 6.58
N VAL A 353 -6.80 -6.54 5.90
CA VAL A 353 -8.23 -6.21 6.02
C VAL A 353 -8.97 -7.41 6.55
N ALA A 354 -9.66 -7.22 7.67
CA ALA A 354 -10.62 -8.17 8.20
C ALA A 354 -12.03 -7.72 7.84
N PHE A 355 -12.75 -8.48 7.03
CA PHE A 355 -14.15 -8.24 6.71
C PHE A 355 -15.03 -8.73 7.85
N LEU A 356 -15.86 -7.86 8.39
CA LEU A 356 -16.66 -8.13 9.58
C LEU A 356 -18.11 -8.47 9.20
N SER A 357 -18.73 -9.36 9.98
CA SER A 357 -20.17 -9.63 9.86
C SER A 357 -21.03 -8.54 10.50
N LYS A 358 -20.46 -7.79 11.46
CA LYS A 358 -21.12 -6.72 12.20
C LYS A 358 -20.15 -5.58 12.45
N ASP A 359 -20.62 -4.33 12.37
CA ASP A 359 -19.82 -3.16 12.76
C ASP A 359 -19.56 -3.16 14.27
N VAL A 360 -18.28 -2.96 14.63
CA VAL A 360 -17.83 -2.82 16.01
C VAL A 360 -17.38 -1.38 16.23
N PRO A 361 -18.09 -0.60 17.07
CA PRO A 361 -17.72 0.78 17.33
C PRO A 361 -16.34 0.85 18.01
N LYS A 362 -15.60 1.93 17.74
CA LYS A 362 -14.25 2.14 18.25
C LYS A 362 -14.16 2.07 19.79
N SER A 363 -15.23 2.50 20.48
CA SER A 363 -15.32 2.44 21.95
C SER A 363 -15.36 1.04 22.50
N GLU A 364 -15.85 0.06 21.74
CA GLU A 364 -15.93 -1.34 22.14
C GLU A 364 -14.73 -2.15 21.64
N ASN A 365 -13.99 -1.65 20.67
CA ASN A 365 -12.82 -2.34 20.06
C ASN A 365 -11.53 -2.02 20.83
N VAL A 366 -11.56 -2.27 22.14
CA VAL A 366 -10.39 -2.10 23.03
C VAL A 366 -9.68 -3.46 23.14
N PRO A 367 -8.33 -3.49 23.07
CA PRO A 367 -7.58 -4.74 23.18
C PRO A 367 -7.86 -5.45 24.51
N GLN A 368 -8.23 -6.71 24.44
CA GLN A 368 -8.48 -7.58 25.59
C GLN A 368 -7.46 -8.72 25.61
N VAL A 369 -7.15 -9.19 26.81
CA VAL A 369 -6.27 -10.36 26.97
C VAL A 369 -7.10 -11.63 26.74
N ALA A 370 -6.78 -12.38 25.71
CA ALA A 370 -7.38 -13.66 25.42
C ALA A 370 -6.42 -14.80 25.80
N VAL A 371 -6.98 -15.87 26.31
CA VAL A 371 -6.28 -17.12 26.62
C VAL A 371 -7.00 -18.26 25.90
N PRO A 372 -6.29 -19.33 25.50
CA PRO A 372 -6.95 -20.52 24.93
C PRO A 372 -8.05 -21.02 25.83
N ALA A 373 -9.19 -21.44 25.28
CA ALA A 373 -10.32 -21.94 26.06
C ALA A 373 -9.94 -23.14 26.94
N SER A 374 -8.98 -23.95 26.48
CA SER A 374 -8.40 -25.09 27.23
C SER A 374 -7.63 -24.67 28.49
N ALA A 375 -7.19 -23.42 28.59
CA ALA A 375 -6.48 -22.91 29.77
C ALA A 375 -7.44 -22.44 30.89
N ILE A 376 -8.74 -22.32 30.61
CA ILE A 376 -9.74 -21.89 31.58
C ILE A 376 -10.32 -23.16 32.26
N VAL A 377 -10.10 -23.28 33.57
CA VAL A 377 -10.57 -24.38 34.37
C VAL A 377 -11.61 -23.87 35.37
N GLU A 378 -12.68 -24.64 35.58
CA GLU A 378 -13.65 -24.33 36.62
C GLU A 378 -13.27 -25.04 37.93
N ARG A 379 -13.04 -24.27 38.99
CA ARG A 379 -12.69 -24.79 40.30
C ARG A 379 -13.52 -24.07 41.38
N GLY A 380 -14.27 -24.83 42.10
CA GLY A 380 -15.12 -24.28 43.17
C GLY A 380 -16.19 -23.29 42.70
N GLY A 381 -16.75 -23.47 41.49
CA GLY A 381 -17.73 -22.57 40.89
C GLY A 381 -17.15 -21.24 40.36
N ARG A 382 -15.82 -21.11 40.26
CA ARG A 382 -15.14 -19.94 39.68
C ARG A 382 -14.25 -20.37 38.52
N LYS A 383 -14.19 -19.54 37.50
CA LYS A 383 -13.28 -19.74 36.38
C LYS A 383 -11.89 -19.19 36.76
N VAL A 384 -10.87 -20.05 36.63
CA VAL A 384 -9.49 -19.74 36.98
C VAL A 384 -8.56 -20.11 35.85
N VAL A 385 -7.43 -19.41 35.77
CA VAL A 385 -6.31 -19.69 34.85
C VAL A 385 -5.05 -19.86 35.71
N TYR A 386 -4.23 -20.85 35.38
CA TYR A 386 -2.97 -21.07 36.05
C TYR A 386 -1.85 -20.31 35.32
N MET A 387 -1.35 -19.21 35.93
CA MET A 387 -0.20 -18.48 35.41
C MET A 387 1.10 -19.11 35.91
N LEU A 388 2.06 -19.33 35.00
CA LEU A 388 3.40 -19.74 35.37
C LEU A 388 4.19 -18.52 35.86
N LYS A 389 4.47 -18.46 37.19
CA LYS A 389 5.30 -17.44 37.80
C LYS A 389 6.43 -18.11 38.57
N ASP A 390 7.69 -17.80 38.26
CA ASP A 390 8.88 -18.36 38.92
C ASP A 390 8.91 -19.91 38.95
N GLY A 391 8.48 -20.54 37.84
CA GLY A 391 8.43 -21.99 37.73
C GLY A 391 7.31 -22.68 38.55
N ARG A 392 6.36 -21.91 39.07
CA ARG A 392 5.20 -22.39 39.80
C ARG A 392 3.91 -21.94 39.13
N ALA A 393 2.92 -22.83 39.09
CA ALA A 393 1.58 -22.53 38.64
C ALA A 393 0.82 -21.78 39.75
N VAL A 394 0.46 -20.51 39.47
CA VAL A 394 -0.30 -19.66 40.39
C VAL A 394 -1.74 -19.59 39.88
N GLU A 395 -2.68 -19.98 40.71
CA GLU A 395 -4.12 -19.89 40.41
C GLU A 395 -4.55 -18.44 40.43
N THR A 396 -5.09 -17.96 39.29
CA THR A 396 -5.57 -16.59 39.12
C THR A 396 -7.04 -16.62 38.71
N PRO A 397 -7.96 -16.06 39.52
CA PRO A 397 -9.36 -15.96 39.14
C PRO A 397 -9.52 -15.00 37.98
N VAL A 398 -10.31 -15.40 36.96
CA VAL A 398 -10.59 -14.60 35.77
C VAL A 398 -12.09 -14.47 35.54
N GLN A 399 -12.51 -13.33 35.00
CA GLN A 399 -13.86 -13.18 34.46
C GLN A 399 -13.77 -13.48 32.95
N ALA A 400 -14.30 -14.64 32.56
CA ALA A 400 -14.35 -14.99 31.15
C ALA A 400 -15.43 -14.15 30.45
N GLY A 401 -15.01 -13.41 29.42
CA GLY A 401 -15.89 -12.73 28.49
C GLY A 401 -16.49 -13.66 27.43
N SER A 402 -16.94 -13.09 26.31
CA SER A 402 -17.40 -13.86 25.15
C SER A 402 -16.25 -14.62 24.50
N ALA A 403 -16.51 -15.81 23.98
CA ALA A 403 -15.52 -16.53 23.18
C ALA A 403 -15.20 -15.75 21.91
N ILE A 404 -13.93 -15.44 21.71
CA ILE A 404 -13.43 -14.81 20.49
C ILE A 404 -12.86 -15.96 19.68
N GLY A 405 -13.53 -16.35 18.60
CA GLY A 405 -13.12 -17.36 17.61
C GLY A 405 -12.05 -18.36 18.07
N ASP A 406 -12.15 -19.60 17.64
CA ASP A 406 -11.12 -20.59 17.97
C ASP A 406 -9.81 -20.20 17.26
N PRO A 407 -8.72 -19.86 17.96
CA PRO A 407 -7.43 -19.64 17.31
C PRO A 407 -6.86 -21.02 16.95
N THR A 408 -7.15 -21.45 15.71
CA THR A 408 -6.43 -22.57 15.08
C THR A 408 -5.05 -22.13 14.66
#